data_401d77b1ccce083ab8795ef133ad9ef5
#
_entry.id   401d77b1ccce083ab8795ef133ad9ef5
#
_cell.length_a   1.000
_cell.length_b   1.000
_cell.length_c   1.000
_cell.angle_alpha   90.00
_cell.angle_beta   90.00
_cell.angle_gamma   90.00
#
_symmetry.space_group_name_H-M   'P 1'
#
loop_
_entity.id
_entity.type
_entity.pdbx_description
1 polymer ?
#
loop_
_entity_poly.entity_id
_entity_poly.type
_entity_poly.pdbx_seq_one_letter_code
_entity_poly.pdbx_strand_id
1 'polypeptide(L)'
;FFFDRVQCQYFKARGVRHAYHMPLAVNTYRVNQLHEAGEDCTNGDVVLSTDIKHEGISYMHDISFIGSLYNANMYNQLNYLPSYLRGYLDGIINSQLNIYGYNMLQELLTDNIISELDKYISLDDSVDIKLPHEIVYENMLYDKLAEIERRDVLQRCAKYAEVALYTG
;
A
#
# COMPACT_ATOMS: atom_id res chain seq x y z
N PHE A 1 -5.51 -18.52 1.71
CA PHE A 1 -4.17 -18.18 2.18
C PHE A 1 -3.97 -16.68 2.13
N PHE A 2 -3.31 -16.11 3.14
CA PHE A 2 -3.01 -14.69 3.26
C PHE A 2 -1.51 -14.48 3.38
N PHE A 3 -0.98 -13.54 2.63
CA PHE A 3 0.45 -13.17 2.70
C PHE A 3 0.73 -12.33 3.95
N ASP A 4 -0.25 -11.55 4.36
CA ASP A 4 -0.19 -10.71 5.54
C ASP A 4 -0.68 -11.47 6.78
N ARG A 5 0.12 -11.43 7.85
CA ARG A 5 -0.20 -12.09 9.11
C ARG A 5 -1.39 -11.42 9.81
N VAL A 6 -1.50 -10.11 9.72
CA VAL A 6 -2.56 -9.34 10.34
C VAL A 6 -3.90 -9.65 9.67
N GLN A 7 -3.94 -9.67 8.34
CA GLN A 7 -5.12 -10.07 7.58
C GLN A 7 -5.55 -11.50 7.94
N CYS A 8 -4.61 -12.44 8.03
CA CYS A 8 -4.92 -13.81 8.43
C CYS A 8 -5.56 -13.87 9.83
N GLN A 9 -5.04 -13.11 10.78
CA GLN A 9 -5.59 -13.03 12.14
C GLN A 9 -6.98 -12.38 12.15
N TYR A 10 -7.15 -11.31 11.37
CA TYR A 10 -8.43 -10.62 11.21
C TYR A 10 -9.55 -11.55 10.75
N PHE A 11 -9.31 -12.34 9.70
CA PHE A 11 -10.29 -13.28 9.19
C PHE A 11 -10.54 -14.47 10.14
N LYS A 12 -9.51 -14.93 10.85
CA LYS A 12 -9.69 -15.94 11.91
C LYS A 12 -10.60 -15.46 13.03
N ALA A 13 -10.40 -14.23 13.49
CA ALA A 13 -11.24 -13.62 14.54
C ALA A 13 -12.70 -13.48 14.10
N ARG A 14 -12.97 -13.37 12.80
CA ARG A 14 -14.33 -13.33 12.22
C ARG A 14 -14.90 -14.70 11.85
N GLY A 15 -14.29 -15.79 12.31
CA GLY A 15 -14.83 -17.15 12.21
C GLY A 15 -14.45 -17.89 10.92
N VAL A 16 -13.53 -17.38 10.12
CA VAL A 16 -13.02 -18.10 8.95
C VAL A 16 -12.11 -19.23 9.42
N ARG A 17 -12.63 -20.46 9.39
CA ARG A 17 -11.95 -21.66 9.95
C ARG A 17 -10.64 -22.01 9.25
N HIS A 18 -10.55 -21.76 7.96
CA HIS A 18 -9.43 -22.18 7.10
C HIS A 18 -8.61 -20.99 6.59
N ALA A 19 -8.31 -20.03 7.46
CA ALA A 19 -7.42 -18.93 7.18
C ALA A 19 -5.98 -19.30 7.57
N TYR A 20 -5.08 -19.33 6.61
CA TYR A 20 -3.68 -19.69 6.82
C TYR A 20 -2.77 -18.55 6.38
N HIS A 21 -1.83 -18.19 7.25
CA HIS A 21 -0.76 -17.28 6.88
C HIS A 21 0.28 -18.04 6.05
N MET A 22 0.54 -17.54 4.86
CA MET A 22 1.57 -18.07 3.96
C MET A 22 2.44 -16.89 3.54
N PRO A 23 3.60 -16.70 4.17
CA PRO A 23 4.49 -15.61 3.80
C PRO A 23 4.93 -15.76 2.34
N LEU A 24 5.17 -14.63 1.68
CA LEU A 24 5.78 -14.63 0.36
C LEU A 24 7.15 -15.29 0.46
N ALA A 25 7.34 -16.33 -0.32
CA ALA A 25 8.61 -17.04 -0.42
C ALA A 25 9.29 -16.68 -1.74
N VAL A 26 10.57 -16.43 -1.66
CA VAL A 26 11.41 -16.28 -2.85
C VAL A 26 11.87 -17.67 -3.29
N ASN A 27 11.69 -18.00 -4.57
CA ASN A 27 12.31 -19.17 -5.15
C ASN A 27 13.81 -18.91 -5.31
N THR A 28 14.57 -19.26 -4.28
CA THR A 28 16.02 -19.03 -4.23
C THR A 28 16.77 -19.69 -5.38
N TYR A 29 16.31 -20.87 -5.82
CA TYR A 29 16.90 -21.57 -6.96
C TYR A 29 16.77 -20.73 -8.25
N ARG A 30 15.57 -20.20 -8.52
CA ARG A 30 15.32 -19.34 -9.68
C ARG A 30 16.09 -18.03 -9.60
N VAL A 31 16.15 -17.43 -8.40
CA VAL A 31 16.92 -16.18 -8.20
C VAL A 31 18.41 -16.45 -8.44
N ASN A 32 18.95 -17.56 -7.93
CA ASN A 32 20.34 -17.93 -8.16
C ASN A 32 20.63 -18.22 -9.64
N GLN A 33 19.73 -18.90 -10.36
CA GLN A 33 19.87 -19.09 -11.80
C GLN A 33 19.86 -17.77 -12.58
N LEU A 34 19.03 -16.81 -12.18
CA LEU A 34 19.01 -15.47 -12.80
C LEU A 34 20.30 -14.71 -12.48
N HIS A 35 20.86 -14.92 -11.31
CA HIS A 35 22.13 -14.35 -10.90
C HIS A 35 23.30 -14.93 -11.72
N GLU A 36 23.37 -16.28 -11.82
CA GLU A 36 24.37 -16.99 -12.61
C GLU A 36 24.26 -16.67 -14.12
N ALA A 37 23.02 -16.53 -14.64
CA ALA A 37 22.77 -16.09 -16.02
C ALA A 37 23.08 -14.59 -16.23
N GLY A 38 23.07 -13.81 -15.17
CA GLY A 38 23.34 -12.37 -15.18
C GLY A 38 24.81 -12.01 -15.16
N GLU A 39 25.72 -12.98 -14.92
CA GLU A 39 27.17 -12.74 -15.06
C GLU A 39 27.55 -12.41 -16.51
N ASP A 40 26.73 -12.83 -17.49
CA ASP A 40 26.87 -12.44 -18.91
C ASP A 40 26.01 -11.20 -19.29
N CYS A 41 25.06 -10.82 -18.46
CA CYS A 41 24.24 -9.63 -18.63
C CYS A 41 24.62 -8.65 -17.51
N THR A 42 25.32 -7.61 -17.84
CA THR A 42 25.70 -6.47 -16.99
C THR A 42 24.51 -5.72 -16.35
N ASN A 43 23.53 -6.45 -15.84
CA ASN A 43 22.26 -5.94 -15.37
C ASN A 43 21.94 -6.40 -13.94
N GLY A 44 22.27 -5.52 -13.01
CA GLY A 44 21.43 -5.33 -11.84
C GLY A 44 21.40 -6.43 -10.80
N ASP A 45 22.50 -6.71 -10.12
CA ASP A 45 22.48 -7.41 -8.85
C ASP A 45 21.78 -6.57 -7.79
N VAL A 46 20.70 -7.09 -7.23
CA VAL A 46 20.11 -6.54 -6.01
C VAL A 46 21.04 -6.87 -4.85
N VAL A 47 22.01 -6.02 -4.63
CA VAL A 47 22.91 -6.13 -3.47
C VAL A 47 22.28 -5.39 -2.28
N LEU A 48 21.84 -6.15 -1.30
CA LEU A 48 21.38 -5.63 0.01
C LEU A 48 22.53 -5.23 0.95
N SER A 49 23.71 -4.92 0.42
CA SER A 49 24.82 -4.41 1.25
C SER A 49 25.29 -3.06 0.74
N THR A 50 25.33 -2.11 1.66
CA THR A 50 25.70 -0.70 1.46
C THR A 50 27.17 -0.48 1.10
N ASP A 51 28.01 -1.52 1.02
CA ASP A 51 29.46 -1.40 0.95
C ASP A 51 30.12 -1.97 -0.31
N ILE A 52 29.36 -2.44 -1.30
CA ILE A 52 29.97 -2.99 -2.53
C ILE A 52 29.93 -1.92 -3.63
N LYS A 53 31.04 -1.23 -3.80
CA LYS A 53 31.33 -0.46 -5.01
C LYS A 53 31.60 -1.45 -6.13
N HIS A 54 30.64 -1.71 -7.00
CA HIS A 54 30.89 -2.42 -8.24
C HIS A 54 31.61 -1.49 -9.21
N GLU A 55 32.90 -1.64 -9.37
CA GLU A 55 33.65 -0.94 -10.41
C GLU A 55 33.16 -1.45 -11.78
N GLY A 56 32.54 -0.57 -12.54
CA GLY A 56 32.12 -0.84 -13.92
C GLY A 56 30.63 -0.96 -14.17
N ILE A 57 29.77 -0.95 -13.15
CA ILE A 57 28.30 -0.93 -13.33
C ILE A 57 27.83 0.52 -13.41
N SER A 58 27.22 0.89 -14.54
CA SER A 58 26.54 2.17 -14.72
C SER A 58 25.06 1.97 -14.47
N TYR A 59 24.53 2.52 -13.38
CA TYR A 59 23.10 2.57 -13.13
C TYR A 59 22.46 3.67 -13.96
N MET A 60 21.28 3.40 -14.51
CA MET A 60 20.55 4.37 -15.33
C MET A 60 19.96 5.49 -14.46
N HIS A 61 19.60 5.19 -13.23
CA HIS A 61 19.02 6.12 -12.25
C HIS A 61 19.52 5.81 -10.84
N ASP A 62 19.59 6.82 -9.99
CA ASP A 62 19.98 6.66 -8.60
C ASP A 62 18.94 5.86 -7.80
N ILE A 63 17.66 6.14 -8.05
CA ILE A 63 16.52 5.49 -7.38
C ILE A 63 15.47 5.14 -8.43
N SER A 64 14.94 3.92 -8.36
CA SER A 64 13.80 3.49 -9.18
C SER A 64 12.63 3.09 -8.30
N PHE A 65 11.45 3.63 -8.59
CA PHE A 65 10.20 3.22 -7.99
C PHE A 65 9.32 2.50 -9.01
N ILE A 66 8.91 1.28 -8.69
CA ILE A 66 8.01 0.48 -9.52
C ILE A 66 6.76 0.18 -8.71
N GLY A 67 5.61 0.65 -9.16
CA GLY A 67 4.34 0.39 -8.49
C GLY A 67 3.29 1.48 -8.66
N SER A 68 2.12 1.28 -8.06
CA SER A 68 1.05 2.27 -8.09
C SER A 68 1.32 3.42 -7.13
N LEU A 69 1.00 4.63 -7.56
CA LEU A 69 0.96 5.82 -6.69
C LEU A 69 -0.41 6.02 -6.02
N TYR A 70 -1.37 5.16 -6.28
CA TYR A 70 -2.76 5.25 -5.77
C TYR A 70 -3.47 6.58 -6.07
N ASN A 71 -3.12 7.23 -7.18
CA ASN A 71 -3.72 8.52 -7.55
C ASN A 71 -5.22 8.42 -7.84
N ALA A 72 -5.67 7.31 -8.40
CA ALA A 72 -7.05 7.02 -8.75
C ALA A 72 -7.81 6.30 -7.62
N ASN A 73 -7.57 6.68 -6.36
CA ASN A 73 -8.30 6.11 -5.24
C ASN A 73 -9.72 6.70 -5.08
N MET A 74 -10.59 5.93 -4.44
CA MET A 74 -11.99 6.30 -4.19
C MET A 74 -12.09 7.59 -3.37
N TYR A 75 -11.22 7.80 -2.39
CA TYR A 75 -11.24 8.99 -1.54
C TYR A 75 -11.14 10.30 -2.32
N ASN A 76 -10.33 10.33 -3.38
CA ASN A 76 -10.16 11.53 -4.22
C ASN A 76 -11.42 11.91 -5.00
N GLN A 77 -12.38 11.00 -5.13
CA GLN A 77 -13.65 11.22 -5.82
C GLN A 77 -14.76 11.76 -4.90
N LEU A 78 -14.54 11.77 -3.58
CA LEU A 78 -15.55 12.12 -2.58
C LEU A 78 -15.66 13.64 -2.33
N ASN A 79 -15.57 14.48 -3.36
CA ASN A 79 -15.68 15.94 -3.23
C ASN A 79 -17.08 16.42 -2.83
N TYR A 80 -18.08 15.55 -2.93
CA TYR A 80 -19.49 15.83 -2.62
C TYR A 80 -19.87 15.54 -1.16
N LEU A 81 -18.96 14.99 -0.36
CA LEU A 81 -19.23 14.76 1.06
C LEU A 81 -19.41 16.07 1.81
N PRO A 82 -20.29 16.12 2.84
CA PRO A 82 -20.40 17.27 3.73
C PRO A 82 -19.06 17.61 4.37
N SER A 83 -18.82 18.92 4.55
CA SER A 83 -17.53 19.41 5.05
C SER A 83 -17.11 18.81 6.40
N TYR A 84 -18.08 18.57 7.30
CA TYR A 84 -17.80 17.95 8.59
C TYR A 84 -17.28 16.52 8.46
N LEU A 85 -17.90 15.74 7.56
CA LEU A 85 -17.54 14.34 7.34
C LEU A 85 -16.20 14.25 6.62
N ARG A 86 -16.00 15.10 5.60
CA ARG A 86 -14.72 15.22 4.91
C ARG A 86 -13.61 15.64 5.88
N GLY A 87 -13.84 16.65 6.71
CA GLY A 87 -12.89 17.11 7.73
C GLY A 87 -12.55 16.04 8.77
N TYR A 88 -13.53 15.21 9.15
CA TYR A 88 -13.30 14.07 10.03
C TYR A 88 -12.35 13.03 9.40
N LEU A 89 -12.61 12.65 8.16
CA LEU A 89 -11.77 11.68 7.44
C LEU A 89 -10.36 12.24 7.18
N ASP A 90 -10.25 13.53 6.79
CA ASP A 90 -8.95 14.19 6.64
C ASP A 90 -8.19 14.23 7.98
N GLY A 91 -8.88 14.42 9.09
CA GLY A 91 -8.31 14.36 10.44
C GLY A 91 -7.76 12.99 10.80
N ILE A 92 -8.48 11.92 10.48
CA ILE A 92 -8.02 10.54 10.66
C ILE A 92 -6.76 10.27 9.82
N ILE A 93 -6.79 10.62 8.53
CA ILE A 93 -5.66 10.44 7.62
C ILE A 93 -4.42 11.17 8.15
N ASN A 94 -4.56 12.47 8.49
CA ASN A 94 -3.45 13.26 9.00
C ASN A 94 -2.89 12.71 10.33
N SER A 95 -3.75 12.19 11.19
CA SER A 95 -3.31 11.57 12.45
C SER A 95 -2.54 10.30 12.19
N GLN A 96 -3.04 9.42 11.33
CA GLN A 96 -2.39 8.16 10.99
C GLN A 96 -1.03 8.36 10.31
N LEU A 97 -0.87 9.37 9.46
CA LEU A 97 0.40 9.72 8.82
C LEU A 97 1.53 10.04 9.83
N ASN A 98 1.18 10.43 11.05
CA ASN A 98 2.14 10.75 12.10
C ASN A 98 2.33 9.62 13.13
N ILE A 99 1.58 8.52 13.00
CA ILE A 99 1.62 7.40 13.95
C ILE A 99 2.06 6.14 13.24
N TYR A 100 3.29 5.69 13.54
CA TYR A 100 3.84 4.45 13.00
C TYR A 100 3.67 3.30 14.00
N GLY A 101 3.44 2.09 13.46
CA GLY A 101 3.36 0.89 14.27
C GLY A 101 2.01 0.65 14.95
N TYR A 102 1.05 1.54 14.79
CA TYR A 102 -0.30 1.39 15.28
C TYR A 102 -1.33 1.84 14.23
N ASN A 103 -2.34 1.01 14.00
CA ASN A 103 -3.44 1.31 13.09
C ASN A 103 -4.64 1.81 13.88
N MET A 104 -4.93 3.10 13.79
CA MET A 104 -6.06 3.73 14.46
C MET A 104 -7.33 3.79 13.61
N LEU A 105 -7.26 3.44 12.33
CA LEU A 105 -8.40 3.57 11.41
C LEU A 105 -9.60 2.75 11.89
N GLN A 106 -9.36 1.52 12.35
CA GLN A 106 -10.42 0.62 12.82
C GLN A 106 -11.16 1.15 14.06
N GLU A 107 -10.47 1.92 14.90
CA GLU A 107 -11.09 2.50 16.09
C GLU A 107 -11.87 3.79 15.78
N LEU A 108 -11.43 4.52 14.77
CA LEU A 108 -12.01 5.81 14.39
C LEU A 108 -13.11 5.69 13.33
N LEU A 109 -13.12 4.61 12.54
CA LEU A 109 -14.26 4.28 11.68
C LEU A 109 -15.37 3.60 12.48
N THR A 110 -16.01 4.37 13.35
CA THR A 110 -17.12 3.88 14.18
C THR A 110 -18.37 3.60 13.34
N ASP A 111 -19.28 2.75 13.86
CA ASP A 111 -20.57 2.44 13.19
C ASP A 111 -21.36 3.69 12.84
N ASN A 112 -21.29 4.75 13.65
CA ASN A 112 -21.94 6.01 13.36
C ASN A 112 -21.35 6.70 12.11
N ILE A 113 -20.02 6.70 11.97
CA ILE A 113 -19.34 7.27 10.81
C ILE A 113 -19.60 6.45 9.56
N ILE A 114 -19.59 5.13 9.67
CA ILE A 114 -19.95 4.22 8.57
C ILE A 114 -21.38 4.49 8.11
N SER A 115 -22.34 4.56 9.04
CA SER A 115 -23.73 4.88 8.71
C SER A 115 -23.92 6.28 8.10
N GLU A 116 -23.09 7.24 8.48
CA GLU A 116 -23.09 8.56 7.83
C GLU A 116 -22.52 8.51 6.41
N LEU A 117 -21.43 7.76 6.19
CA LEU A 117 -20.85 7.58 4.86
C LEU A 117 -21.84 6.88 3.90
N ASP A 118 -22.56 5.89 4.39
CA ASP A 118 -23.58 5.14 3.61
C ASP A 118 -24.70 6.02 3.06
N LYS A 119 -24.95 7.18 3.66
CA LYS A 119 -25.94 8.15 3.14
C LYS A 119 -25.50 8.84 1.86
N TYR A 120 -24.20 8.94 1.65
CA TYR A 120 -23.61 9.70 0.54
C TYR A 120 -22.89 8.83 -0.47
N ILE A 121 -22.39 7.66 -0.06
CA ILE A 121 -21.62 6.76 -0.90
C ILE A 121 -22.51 5.56 -1.24
N SER A 122 -22.84 5.41 -2.53
CA SER A 122 -23.52 4.22 -3.01
C SER A 122 -22.47 3.17 -3.36
N LEU A 123 -22.40 2.12 -2.57
CA LEU A 123 -21.57 0.96 -2.89
C LEU A 123 -22.35 0.05 -3.84
N ASP A 124 -21.68 -0.49 -4.86
CA ASP A 124 -22.29 -1.35 -5.85
C ASP A 124 -22.69 -2.69 -5.23
N ASP A 125 -23.99 -2.90 -5.13
CA ASP A 125 -24.59 -4.12 -4.58
C ASP A 125 -24.65 -5.28 -5.59
N SER A 126 -24.25 -5.06 -6.84
CA SER A 126 -24.33 -6.04 -7.92
C SER A 126 -23.23 -7.10 -7.91
N VAL A 127 -22.25 -6.96 -7.00
CA VAL A 127 -21.10 -7.89 -6.90
C VAL A 127 -21.48 -9.12 -6.08
N ASP A 128 -21.17 -10.32 -6.60
CA ASP A 128 -21.47 -11.60 -5.92
C ASP A 128 -20.82 -11.73 -4.52
N ILE A 129 -19.71 -11.03 -4.29
CA ILE A 129 -19.03 -11.00 -3.00
C ILE A 129 -19.17 -9.61 -2.39
N LYS A 130 -20.09 -9.48 -1.43
CA LYS A 130 -20.26 -8.24 -0.66
C LYS A 130 -19.21 -8.15 0.43
N LEU A 131 -18.36 -7.15 0.35
CA LEU A 131 -17.50 -6.77 1.47
C LEU A 131 -18.32 -5.92 2.46
N PRO A 132 -18.14 -6.11 3.77
CA PRO A 132 -18.67 -5.18 4.75
C PRO A 132 -18.24 -3.74 4.46
N HIS A 133 -19.15 -2.78 4.60
CA HIS A 133 -18.87 -1.36 4.30
C HIS A 133 -17.68 -0.81 5.10
N GLU A 134 -17.54 -1.26 6.35
CA GLU A 134 -16.38 -1.02 7.20
C GLU A 134 -15.05 -1.31 6.47
N ILE A 135 -14.94 -2.48 5.83
CA ILE A 135 -13.72 -2.87 5.09
C ILE A 135 -13.52 -2.00 3.84
N VAL A 136 -14.60 -1.65 3.15
CA VAL A 136 -14.52 -0.81 1.96
C VAL A 136 -13.99 0.59 2.32
N TYR A 137 -14.52 1.19 3.38
CA TYR A 137 -14.10 2.51 3.83
C TYR A 137 -12.71 2.51 4.44
N GLU A 138 -12.35 1.44 5.15
CA GLU A 138 -10.99 1.25 5.65
C GLU A 138 -9.98 1.18 4.51
N ASN A 139 -10.25 0.38 3.48
CA ASN A 139 -9.40 0.28 2.29
C ASN A 139 -9.30 1.62 1.54
N MET A 140 -10.40 2.35 1.43
CA MET A 140 -10.40 3.69 0.83
C MET A 140 -9.42 4.64 1.55
N LEU A 141 -9.40 4.61 2.89
CA LEU A 141 -8.46 5.41 3.68
C LEU A 141 -7.02 4.90 3.54
N TYR A 142 -6.79 3.58 3.49
CA TYR A 142 -5.47 3.02 3.24
C TYR A 142 -4.89 3.43 1.89
N ASP A 143 -5.71 3.40 0.84
CA ASP A 143 -5.27 3.84 -0.49
C ASP A 143 -4.87 5.32 -0.49
N LYS A 144 -5.63 6.14 0.25
CA LYS A 144 -5.29 7.57 0.39
C LYS A 144 -4.02 7.80 1.21
N LEU A 145 -3.84 7.07 2.29
CA LEU A 145 -2.60 7.07 3.07
C LEU A 145 -1.40 6.67 2.22
N ALA A 146 -1.53 5.55 1.49
CA ALA A 146 -0.48 5.06 0.60
C ALA A 146 -0.13 6.08 -0.50
N GLU A 147 -1.11 6.80 -1.05
CA GLU A 147 -0.86 7.89 -2.00
C GLU A 147 0.01 8.98 -1.38
N ILE A 148 -0.37 9.46 -0.20
CA ILE A 148 0.32 10.57 0.47
C ILE A 148 1.74 10.17 0.87
N GLU A 149 1.90 9.01 1.52
CA GLU A 149 3.21 8.53 1.97
C GLU A 149 4.17 8.30 0.80
N ARG A 150 3.72 7.63 -0.25
CA ARG A 150 4.56 7.36 -1.43
C ARG A 150 5.00 8.64 -2.10
N ARG A 151 4.09 9.60 -2.28
CA ARG A 151 4.44 10.90 -2.85
C ARG A 151 5.45 11.66 -2.00
N ASP A 152 5.23 11.71 -0.69
CA ASP A 152 6.13 12.42 0.22
C ASP A 152 7.53 11.80 0.20
N VAL A 153 7.65 10.49 0.28
CA VAL A 153 8.94 9.79 0.22
C VAL A 153 9.63 10.05 -1.12
N LEU A 154 8.94 9.87 -2.24
CA LEU A 154 9.53 10.08 -3.55
C LEU A 154 9.94 11.55 -3.79
N GLN A 155 9.14 12.51 -3.34
CA GLN A 155 9.49 13.93 -3.41
C GLN A 155 10.70 14.29 -2.52
N ARG A 156 10.84 13.64 -1.37
CA ARG A 156 12.03 13.79 -0.52
C ARG A 156 13.26 13.20 -1.17
N CYS A 157 13.16 11.99 -1.73
CA CYS A 157 14.25 11.37 -2.46
C CYS A 157 14.69 12.21 -3.66
N ALA A 158 13.75 12.75 -4.42
CA ALA A 158 14.04 13.58 -5.61
C ALA A 158 14.78 14.90 -5.32
N LYS A 159 14.89 15.30 -4.04
CA LYS A 159 15.72 16.45 -3.65
C LYS A 159 17.22 16.12 -3.63
N TYR A 160 17.57 14.85 -3.54
CA TYR A 160 18.95 14.39 -3.31
C TYR A 160 19.48 13.44 -4.38
N ALA A 161 18.58 12.88 -5.20
CA ALA A 161 18.91 11.84 -6.16
C ALA A 161 17.98 11.90 -7.39
N GLU A 162 18.42 11.34 -8.51
CA GLU A 162 17.58 11.14 -9.67
C GLU A 162 16.61 9.98 -9.41
N VAL A 163 15.31 10.26 -9.48
CA VAL A 163 14.25 9.28 -9.22
C VAL A 163 13.49 8.93 -10.49
N ALA A 164 13.56 7.68 -10.93
CA ALA A 164 12.76 7.15 -12.02
C ALA A 164 11.46 6.52 -11.48
N LEU A 165 10.33 6.88 -12.09
CA LEU A 165 9.02 6.38 -11.73
C LEU A 165 8.45 5.48 -12.82
N TYR A 166 8.19 4.22 -12.48
CA TYR A 166 7.53 3.24 -13.35
C TYR A 166 6.16 2.91 -12.75
N THR A 167 5.18 3.72 -13.11
CA THR A 167 3.80 3.61 -12.59
C THR A 167 2.86 3.19 -13.70
N GLY A 168 1.90 2.33 -13.38
CA GLY A 168 0.81 1.95 -14.29
C GLY A 168 -0.38 2.89 -14.19
#